data_0f962103122e965a427bee34f7fbec32
#
_entry.id   0f962103122e965a427bee34f7fbec32
#
_cell.length_a   1.000
_cell.length_b   1.000
_cell.length_c   1.000
_cell.angle_alpha   90.00
_cell.angle_beta   90.00
_cell.angle_gamma   90.00
#
_symmetry.space_group_name_H-M   'P 1'
#
loop_
_entity.id
_entity.type
_entity.pdbx_description
1 polymer ?
#
loop_
_entity_poly.entity_id
_entity_poly.type
_entity_poly.pdbx_seq_one_letter_code
_entity_poly.pdbx_strand_id
1 'polypeptide(L)'
;MKFRLLLIFSTLVLCLHAQEKIEYLPYGKLDKWTVRYIKESFLLGGKTRALYVVAKTDTIRKNGPYPYGKNGSPWCTSNAYAKVCGVEKAAVSATPERRGNGYCCKLETSLQTVTAVGIDLKALATGSLFMGRLMDPVTLEGCKVPMKAIDMGVPFTKRPIALILDYKAVIQQGKPMVKATGSTKVTTVQGQDAGEITLFLQHRWEDADGNIFAYRVGTATERITKSIPNWQNNHRLPIRYGDITKSADYKSWEKLSKNRFMARNSKGKMVPVQEIGFKADVEPTHIILQISAGCQEPFIGCPGNVVWCDNIRLAY
;
A
#
# COMPACT_ATOMS: atom_id res chain seq x y z
N MET A 1 2.92 -65.48 47.60
CA MET A 1 3.58 -64.26 47.07
C MET A 1 2.96 -63.91 45.69
N LYS A 2 2.13 -62.86 45.61
CA LYS A 2 1.51 -62.44 44.35
C LYS A 2 2.27 -61.22 43.88
N PHE A 3 3.00 -61.30 42.75
CA PHE A 3 3.64 -60.19 42.08
C PHE A 3 2.57 -59.46 41.28
N ARG A 4 2.29 -58.19 41.62
CA ARG A 4 1.51 -57.26 40.79
C ARG A 4 2.44 -56.54 39.83
N LEU A 5 2.31 -56.84 38.54
CA LEU A 5 2.97 -56.14 37.46
C LEU A 5 2.25 -54.81 37.22
N LEU A 6 2.93 -53.69 37.54
CA LEU A 6 2.39 -52.35 37.30
C LEU A 6 2.81 -51.94 35.87
N LEU A 7 1.84 -51.94 34.93
CA LEU A 7 2.04 -51.44 33.57
C LEU A 7 1.92 -49.91 33.60
N ILE A 8 3.06 -49.22 33.47
CA ILE A 8 3.10 -47.78 33.29
C ILE A 8 2.84 -47.48 31.80
N PHE A 9 1.62 -47.03 31.46
CA PHE A 9 1.29 -46.50 30.13
C PHE A 9 1.87 -45.08 30.05
N SER A 10 3.02 -44.92 29.42
CA SER A 10 3.59 -43.62 29.05
C SER A 10 2.83 -43.13 27.82
N THR A 11 1.83 -42.28 28.00
CA THR A 11 1.19 -41.56 26.91
C THR A 11 2.14 -40.48 26.38
N LEU A 12 2.85 -40.79 25.30
CA LEU A 12 3.65 -39.85 24.53
C LEU A 12 2.67 -38.88 23.80
N VAL A 13 2.42 -37.72 24.39
CA VAL A 13 1.68 -36.67 23.72
C VAL A 13 2.57 -36.09 22.63
N LEU A 14 2.43 -36.59 21.41
CA LEU A 14 2.99 -35.98 20.20
C LEU A 14 2.27 -34.64 19.99
N CYS A 15 2.85 -33.55 20.49
CA CYS A 15 2.49 -32.22 20.07
C CYS A 15 2.85 -32.07 18.58
N LEU A 16 1.91 -32.35 17.69
CA LEU A 16 1.99 -31.97 16.30
C LEU A 16 2.00 -30.43 16.25
N HIS A 17 3.18 -29.84 16.29
CA HIS A 17 3.32 -28.44 15.91
C HIS A 17 3.04 -28.37 14.40
N ALA A 18 1.86 -27.89 14.03
CA ALA A 18 1.59 -27.56 12.65
C ALA A 18 2.67 -26.56 12.22
N GLN A 19 3.54 -26.98 11.30
CA GLN A 19 4.59 -26.11 10.78
C GLN A 19 3.94 -24.90 10.10
N GLU A 20 4.28 -23.71 10.58
CA GLU A 20 3.77 -22.47 10.01
C GLU A 20 4.12 -22.39 8.52
N LYS A 21 3.11 -22.18 7.69
CA LYS A 21 3.28 -22.04 6.24
C LYS A 21 3.49 -20.58 5.88
N ILE A 22 4.64 -20.26 5.32
CA ILE A 22 4.96 -18.90 4.83
C ILE A 22 4.90 -18.89 3.31
N GLU A 23 4.06 -17.99 2.75
CA GLU A 23 3.88 -17.83 1.31
C GLU A 23 4.21 -16.40 0.87
N TYR A 24 5.05 -16.25 -0.16
CA TYR A 24 5.23 -14.96 -0.82
C TYR A 24 3.94 -14.52 -1.50
N LEU A 25 3.57 -13.25 -1.35
CA LEU A 25 2.60 -12.66 -2.23
C LEU A 25 3.12 -12.65 -3.67
N PRO A 26 2.26 -12.75 -4.69
CA PRO A 26 2.71 -12.64 -6.08
C PRO A 26 3.57 -11.39 -6.28
N TYR A 27 4.75 -11.52 -6.85
CA TYR A 27 5.77 -10.45 -6.98
C TYR A 27 6.27 -9.85 -5.65
N GLY A 28 5.99 -10.45 -4.50
CA GLY A 28 6.34 -9.92 -3.17
C GLY A 28 7.84 -9.84 -2.87
N LYS A 29 8.71 -10.50 -3.69
CA LYS A 29 10.17 -10.32 -3.65
C LYS A 29 10.65 -9.01 -4.27
N LEU A 30 9.76 -8.26 -4.93
CA LEU A 30 10.03 -6.95 -5.56
C LEU A 30 11.23 -6.91 -6.53
N ASP A 31 11.68 -8.06 -7.04
CA ASP A 31 12.83 -8.17 -7.96
C ASP A 31 12.49 -7.83 -9.42
N LYS A 32 11.20 -7.83 -9.78
CA LYS A 32 10.74 -7.69 -11.15
C LYS A 32 9.96 -6.40 -11.35
N TRP A 33 10.41 -5.60 -12.31
CA TRP A 33 9.85 -4.29 -12.60
C TRP A 33 9.66 -4.06 -14.09
N THR A 34 8.49 -3.55 -14.48
CA THR A 34 8.27 -2.94 -15.78
C THR A 34 8.63 -1.47 -15.69
N VAL A 35 9.50 -0.99 -16.59
CA VAL A 35 9.87 0.42 -16.70
C VAL A 35 9.11 1.06 -17.85
N ARG A 36 8.40 2.14 -17.55
CA ARG A 36 7.63 2.91 -18.54
C ARG A 36 8.28 4.28 -18.72
N TYR A 37 8.76 4.58 -19.89
CA TYR A 37 9.28 5.90 -20.23
C TYR A 37 8.15 6.79 -20.75
N ILE A 38 7.76 7.78 -19.94
CA ILE A 38 6.71 8.75 -20.28
C ILE A 38 7.38 10.05 -20.74
N LYS A 39 7.11 10.43 -21.98
CA LYS A 39 7.53 11.74 -22.49
C LYS A 39 6.49 12.77 -22.07
N GLU A 40 6.89 13.69 -21.20
CA GLU A 40 6.05 14.80 -20.75
C GLU A 40 5.83 15.80 -21.87
N SER A 41 4.70 16.50 -21.83
CA SER A 41 4.38 17.54 -22.81
C SER A 41 5.44 18.65 -22.83
N PHE A 42 5.67 19.24 -24.02
CA PHE A 42 6.63 20.31 -24.19
C PHE A 42 6.37 21.50 -23.27
N LEU A 43 5.11 21.85 -23.04
CA LEU A 43 4.68 22.90 -22.08
C LEU A 43 5.20 22.68 -20.66
N LEU A 44 5.57 21.45 -20.31
CA LEU A 44 6.14 21.07 -19.01
C LEU A 44 7.64 20.73 -19.10
N GLY A 45 8.30 21.22 -20.17
CA GLY A 45 9.74 21.03 -20.41
C GLY A 45 10.11 19.78 -21.20
N GLY A 46 9.14 18.98 -21.70
CA GLY A 46 9.36 17.87 -22.63
C GLY A 46 10.27 16.74 -22.13
N LYS A 47 10.47 16.61 -20.81
CA LYS A 47 11.37 15.61 -20.22
C LYS A 47 10.77 14.20 -20.33
N THR A 48 11.65 13.20 -20.47
CA THR A 48 11.25 11.80 -20.35
C THR A 48 11.46 11.33 -18.91
N ARG A 49 10.40 10.78 -18.29
CA ARG A 49 10.42 10.23 -16.94
C ARG A 49 10.24 8.71 -16.98
N ALA A 50 11.02 8.00 -16.17
CA ALA A 50 10.83 6.57 -15.96
C ALA A 50 9.82 6.37 -14.83
N LEU A 51 8.70 5.70 -15.12
CA LEU A 51 7.76 5.18 -14.13
C LEU A 51 8.02 3.70 -13.94
N TYR A 52 7.93 3.26 -12.69
CA TYR A 52 8.21 1.89 -12.29
C TYR A 52 6.93 1.21 -11.80
N VAL A 53 6.70 0.00 -12.28
CA VAL A 53 5.55 -0.84 -11.90
C VAL A 53 6.09 -2.20 -11.47
N VAL A 54 5.66 -2.68 -10.30
CA VAL A 54 5.99 -4.04 -9.84
C VAL A 54 5.22 -5.05 -10.72
N ALA A 55 5.91 -5.65 -11.67
CA ALA A 55 5.36 -6.59 -12.66
C ALA A 55 6.49 -7.40 -13.30
N LYS A 56 6.20 -8.21 -14.32
CA LYS A 56 7.24 -8.85 -15.13
C LYS A 56 8.25 -7.80 -15.62
N THR A 57 9.51 -8.18 -15.74
CA THR A 57 10.54 -7.30 -16.29
C THR A 57 10.22 -6.98 -17.74
N ASP A 58 10.03 -5.69 -18.02
CA ASP A 58 9.68 -5.17 -19.35
C ASP A 58 10.06 -3.69 -19.47
N THR A 59 10.10 -3.17 -20.70
CA THR A 59 10.37 -1.76 -21.00
C THR A 59 9.37 -1.23 -22.02
N ILE A 60 8.61 -0.20 -21.64
CA ILE A 60 7.60 0.46 -22.47
C ILE A 60 8.07 1.88 -22.78
N ARG A 61 8.24 2.20 -24.07
CA ARG A 61 8.77 3.50 -24.53
C ARG A 61 7.73 4.40 -25.20
N LYS A 62 6.45 4.03 -25.11
CA LYS A 62 5.34 4.79 -25.69
C LYS A 62 4.40 5.25 -24.57
N ASN A 63 4.00 6.53 -24.60
CA ASN A 63 2.93 7.00 -23.74
C ASN A 63 1.64 6.23 -24.02
N GLY A 64 0.91 5.91 -22.99
CA GLY A 64 -0.35 5.18 -23.11
C GLY A 64 -0.76 4.55 -21.78
N PRO A 65 -2.01 4.06 -21.70
CA PRO A 65 -2.52 3.42 -20.50
C PRO A 65 -1.76 2.12 -20.19
N TYR A 66 -1.58 1.84 -18.91
CA TYR A 66 -1.02 0.59 -18.44
C TYR A 66 -2.12 -0.31 -17.84
N PRO A 67 -2.20 -1.59 -18.23
CA PRO A 67 -3.29 -2.47 -17.82
C PRO A 67 -3.08 -3.04 -16.42
N TYR A 68 -3.12 -2.18 -15.39
CA TYR A 68 -3.05 -2.61 -14.00
C TYR A 68 -4.07 -3.70 -13.68
N GLY A 69 -3.65 -4.73 -12.96
CA GLY A 69 -4.47 -5.88 -12.60
C GLY A 69 -4.72 -6.89 -13.72
N LYS A 70 -4.33 -6.58 -14.97
CA LYS A 70 -4.36 -7.52 -16.11
C LYS A 70 -2.97 -8.04 -16.50
N ASN A 71 -1.92 -7.51 -15.88
CA ASN A 71 -0.52 -7.87 -16.12
C ASN A 71 -0.01 -9.01 -15.21
N GLY A 72 -0.90 -9.65 -14.45
CA GLY A 72 -0.59 -10.73 -13.50
C GLY A 72 -0.02 -10.26 -12.15
N SER A 73 0.22 -8.96 -11.97
CA SER A 73 0.67 -8.40 -10.69
C SER A 73 -0.49 -7.75 -9.93
N PRO A 74 -0.65 -8.01 -8.63
CA PRO A 74 -1.64 -7.32 -7.80
C PRO A 74 -1.19 -5.94 -7.34
N TRP A 75 0.06 -5.54 -7.66
CA TRP A 75 0.70 -4.36 -7.12
C TRP A 75 0.56 -3.14 -8.01
N CYS A 76 0.35 -2.00 -7.34
CA CYS A 76 0.53 -0.67 -7.89
C CYS A 76 1.44 0.16 -6.99
N THR A 77 1.97 1.23 -7.55
CA THR A 77 2.73 2.24 -6.82
C THR A 77 2.01 3.60 -6.94
N SER A 78 2.42 4.55 -6.12
CA SER A 78 2.00 5.96 -6.24
C SER A 78 2.60 6.69 -7.46
N ASN A 79 3.36 6.00 -8.31
CA ASN A 79 3.80 6.54 -9.58
C ASN A 79 2.60 6.77 -10.51
N ALA A 80 2.43 7.97 -11.00
CA ALA A 80 1.27 8.34 -11.79
C ALA A 80 1.67 8.90 -13.16
N TYR A 81 1.02 8.42 -14.21
CA TYR A 81 0.95 9.07 -15.51
C TYR A 81 -0.40 9.75 -15.62
N ALA A 82 -0.39 11.07 -15.74
CA ALA A 82 -1.59 11.89 -15.88
C ALA A 82 -1.68 12.50 -17.28
N LYS A 83 -2.90 12.54 -17.82
CA LYS A 83 -3.21 13.22 -19.07
C LYS A 83 -4.45 14.10 -18.86
N VAL A 84 -4.25 15.42 -18.82
CA VAL A 84 -5.29 16.41 -18.56
C VAL A 84 -5.29 17.46 -19.65
N CYS A 85 -6.40 17.63 -20.35
CA CYS A 85 -6.52 18.58 -21.48
C CYS A 85 -5.38 18.45 -22.50
N GLY A 86 -4.97 17.23 -22.82
CA GLY A 86 -3.87 16.95 -23.75
C GLY A 86 -2.47 17.12 -23.16
N VAL A 87 -2.34 17.66 -21.95
CA VAL A 87 -1.06 17.82 -21.25
C VAL A 87 -0.72 16.53 -20.51
N GLU A 88 0.46 15.98 -20.77
CA GLU A 88 0.94 14.71 -20.22
C GLU A 88 2.04 14.97 -19.17
N LYS A 89 1.91 14.36 -18.01
CA LYS A 89 2.82 14.48 -16.88
C LYS A 89 3.05 13.13 -16.20
N ALA A 90 4.28 12.92 -15.72
CA ALA A 90 4.62 11.78 -14.89
C ALA A 90 5.10 12.25 -13.50
N ALA A 91 4.61 11.60 -12.45
CA ALA A 91 5.07 11.77 -11.07
C ALA A 91 5.69 10.46 -10.59
N VAL A 92 6.86 10.54 -9.96
CA VAL A 92 7.62 9.38 -9.47
C VAL A 92 7.90 9.56 -7.99
N SER A 93 7.43 8.61 -7.19
CA SER A 93 7.61 8.58 -5.73
C SER A 93 7.93 7.17 -5.21
N ALA A 94 7.94 6.18 -6.12
CA ALA A 94 8.32 4.79 -5.83
C ALA A 94 9.29 4.30 -6.90
N THR A 95 10.43 3.74 -6.49
CA THR A 95 11.49 3.29 -7.40
C THR A 95 12.10 1.97 -6.95
N PRO A 96 12.56 1.11 -7.88
CA PRO A 96 13.43 0.00 -7.52
C PRO A 96 14.79 0.54 -7.03
N GLU A 97 15.30 -0.03 -5.94
CA GLU A 97 16.66 0.20 -5.45
C GLU A 97 17.37 -1.14 -5.26
N ARG A 98 18.66 -1.20 -5.55
CA ARG A 98 19.46 -2.43 -5.41
C ARG A 98 19.50 -2.89 -3.95
N ARG A 99 19.24 -4.19 -3.74
CA ARG A 99 19.39 -4.87 -2.46
C ARG A 99 20.00 -6.27 -2.71
N GLY A 100 21.27 -6.44 -2.36
CA GLY A 100 22.00 -7.66 -2.69
C GLY A 100 21.97 -7.94 -4.20
N ASN A 101 21.57 -9.13 -4.58
CA ASN A 101 21.45 -9.55 -5.98
C ASN A 101 20.13 -9.15 -6.66
N GLY A 102 19.18 -8.61 -5.88
CA GLY A 102 17.84 -8.23 -6.36
C GLY A 102 17.55 -6.74 -6.19
N TYR A 103 16.28 -6.44 -6.03
CA TYR A 103 15.77 -5.09 -5.82
C TYR A 103 14.80 -5.08 -4.64
N CYS A 104 14.68 -3.90 -4.01
CA CYS A 104 13.61 -3.56 -3.08
C CYS A 104 12.82 -2.38 -3.66
N CYS A 105 11.69 -2.05 -3.06
CA CYS A 105 10.93 -0.84 -3.37
C CYS A 105 11.33 0.29 -2.43
N LYS A 106 11.84 1.40 -2.98
CA LYS A 106 12.05 2.66 -2.28
C LYS A 106 10.82 3.54 -2.48
N LEU A 107 10.22 3.99 -1.39
CA LEU A 107 9.07 4.88 -1.32
C LEU A 107 9.51 6.20 -0.71
N GLU A 108 9.25 7.32 -1.38
CA GLU A 108 9.74 8.63 -0.92
C GLU A 108 8.63 9.67 -0.94
N THR A 109 8.47 10.40 0.16
CA THR A 109 7.62 11.58 0.22
C THR A 109 8.42 12.79 -0.23
N SER A 110 7.97 13.44 -1.31
CA SER A 110 8.67 14.58 -1.91
C SER A 110 7.74 15.66 -2.44
N LEU A 111 8.24 16.88 -2.44
CA LEU A 111 7.54 18.01 -3.07
C LEU A 111 7.86 18.01 -4.56
N GLN A 112 6.88 17.67 -5.37
CA GLN A 112 6.98 17.69 -6.83
C GLN A 112 6.67 19.09 -7.35
N THR A 113 7.57 19.64 -8.18
CA THR A 113 7.35 20.94 -8.83
C THR A 113 7.12 20.73 -10.32
N VAL A 114 6.13 21.42 -10.85
CA VAL A 114 5.81 21.48 -12.27
C VAL A 114 5.81 22.93 -12.69
N THR A 115 6.78 23.34 -13.51
CA THR A 115 6.79 24.68 -14.08
C THR A 115 5.96 24.68 -15.37
N ALA A 116 4.91 25.46 -15.40
CA ALA A 116 4.06 25.66 -16.56
C ALA A 116 3.93 27.16 -16.85
N VAL A 117 4.34 27.59 -18.04
CA VAL A 117 4.30 29.02 -18.47
C VAL A 117 4.93 29.96 -17.43
N GLY A 118 6.10 29.55 -16.88
CA GLY A 118 6.83 30.34 -15.87
C GLY A 118 6.25 30.29 -14.44
N ILE A 119 5.18 29.52 -14.22
CA ILE A 119 4.56 29.37 -12.90
C ILE A 119 4.90 27.99 -12.31
N ASP A 120 5.43 27.97 -11.11
CA ASP A 120 5.77 26.75 -10.37
C ASP A 120 4.56 26.24 -9.58
N LEU A 121 3.97 25.14 -10.02
CA LEU A 121 2.93 24.41 -9.32
C LEU A 121 3.58 23.31 -8.46
N LYS A 122 3.20 23.25 -7.20
CA LYS A 122 3.81 22.34 -6.22
C LYS A 122 2.77 21.37 -5.67
N ALA A 123 3.06 20.07 -5.73
CA ALA A 123 2.23 19.02 -5.15
C ALA A 123 3.08 18.09 -4.29
N LEU A 124 2.62 17.77 -3.09
CA LEU A 124 3.26 16.74 -2.30
C LEU A 124 2.84 15.37 -2.82
N ALA A 125 3.83 14.54 -3.14
CA ALA A 125 3.65 13.15 -3.51
C ALA A 125 4.22 12.25 -2.41
N THR A 126 3.40 11.39 -1.86
CA THR A 126 3.81 10.37 -0.88
C THR A 126 4.07 9.05 -1.60
N GLY A 127 5.28 8.52 -1.46
CA GLY A 127 5.64 7.21 -2.00
C GLY A 127 4.85 6.10 -1.34
N SER A 128 4.15 5.29 -2.14
CA SER A 128 3.37 4.16 -1.66
C SER A 128 3.45 2.97 -2.62
N LEU A 129 3.47 1.77 -2.05
CA LEU A 129 3.28 0.48 -2.71
C LEU A 129 1.99 -0.13 -2.15
N PHE A 130 1.07 -0.57 -3.00
CA PHE A 130 -0.21 -1.10 -2.56
C PHE A 130 -0.76 -2.18 -3.49
N MET A 131 -1.62 -3.03 -2.97
CA MET A 131 -2.38 -3.99 -3.78
C MET A 131 -3.68 -3.35 -4.27
N GLY A 132 -3.84 -3.31 -5.59
CA GLY A 132 -4.99 -2.64 -6.22
C GLY A 132 -4.71 -2.27 -7.67
N ARG A 133 -5.46 -1.27 -8.17
CA ARG A 133 -5.33 -0.76 -9.53
C ARG A 133 -5.29 0.76 -9.53
N LEU A 134 -4.44 1.33 -10.34
CA LEU A 134 -4.40 2.78 -10.57
C LEU A 134 -5.09 3.08 -11.90
N MET A 135 -5.92 4.11 -11.94
CA MET A 135 -6.43 4.70 -13.18
C MET A 135 -5.25 5.27 -13.98
N ASP A 136 -5.11 4.85 -15.22
CA ASP A 136 -3.96 5.21 -16.04
C ASP A 136 -4.41 5.47 -17.50
N PRO A 137 -4.29 6.67 -18.02
CA PRO A 137 -3.79 7.87 -17.35
C PRO A 137 -4.75 8.38 -16.26
N VAL A 138 -4.17 9.03 -15.24
CA VAL A 138 -4.96 9.73 -14.21
C VAL A 138 -5.64 10.94 -14.82
N THR A 139 -6.95 11.07 -14.57
CA THR A 139 -7.78 12.20 -15.05
C THR A 139 -7.63 13.43 -14.16
N LEU A 140 -8.22 14.57 -14.59
CA LEU A 140 -8.26 15.78 -13.77
C LEU A 140 -8.91 15.54 -12.40
N GLU A 141 -9.98 14.75 -12.34
CA GLU A 141 -10.62 14.40 -11.07
C GLU A 141 -9.67 13.61 -10.17
N GLY A 142 -8.98 12.60 -10.71
CA GLY A 142 -7.96 11.83 -9.98
C GLY A 142 -6.77 12.68 -9.54
N CYS A 143 -6.39 13.70 -10.30
CA CYS A 143 -5.36 14.66 -9.89
C CYS A 143 -5.81 15.53 -8.70
N LYS A 144 -7.10 15.91 -8.63
CA LYS A 144 -7.67 16.70 -7.53
C LYS A 144 -7.97 15.86 -6.29
N VAL A 145 -8.44 14.63 -6.49
CA VAL A 145 -8.83 13.69 -5.43
C VAL A 145 -8.16 12.34 -5.72
N PRO A 146 -6.88 12.16 -5.34
CA PRO A 146 -6.08 10.99 -5.73
C PRO A 146 -6.73 9.64 -5.39
N MET A 147 -7.47 9.55 -4.29
CA MET A 147 -8.14 8.30 -3.91
C MET A 147 -9.17 7.84 -4.94
N LYS A 148 -9.79 8.75 -5.70
CA LYS A 148 -10.72 8.39 -6.79
C LYS A 148 -10.04 7.76 -8.01
N ALA A 149 -8.71 7.86 -8.10
CA ALA A 149 -7.93 7.18 -9.14
C ALA A 149 -7.47 5.77 -8.72
N ILE A 150 -7.71 5.36 -7.48
CA ILE A 150 -7.20 4.11 -6.91
C ILE A 150 -8.35 3.17 -6.57
N ASP A 151 -8.43 2.04 -7.28
CA ASP A 151 -9.27 0.89 -6.95
C ASP A 151 -8.49 0.03 -5.96
N MET A 152 -8.76 0.21 -4.66
CA MET A 152 -7.93 -0.32 -3.58
C MET A 152 -8.38 -1.72 -3.16
N GLY A 153 -7.40 -2.60 -3.01
CA GLY A 153 -7.58 -3.99 -2.61
C GLY A 153 -7.80 -4.92 -3.81
N VAL A 154 -7.55 -6.19 -3.58
CA VAL A 154 -7.70 -7.25 -4.57
C VAL A 154 -8.47 -8.44 -3.97
N PRO A 155 -9.09 -9.29 -4.78
CA PRO A 155 -9.76 -10.50 -4.31
C PRO A 155 -8.80 -11.38 -3.50
N PHE A 156 -9.27 -11.82 -2.32
CA PHE A 156 -8.49 -12.64 -1.41
C PHE A 156 -9.40 -13.33 -0.39
N THR A 157 -9.27 -14.66 -0.26
CA THR A 157 -10.18 -15.48 0.57
C THR A 157 -9.46 -16.25 1.68
N LYS A 158 -8.13 -16.16 1.77
CA LYS A 158 -7.37 -16.86 2.80
C LYS A 158 -7.36 -16.10 4.13
N ARG A 159 -7.02 -16.81 5.21
CA ARG A 159 -6.94 -16.26 6.58
C ARG A 159 -5.51 -16.37 7.15
N PRO A 160 -4.58 -15.52 6.72
CA PRO A 160 -3.22 -15.53 7.25
C PRO A 160 -3.18 -15.03 8.69
N ILE A 161 -2.24 -15.54 9.49
CA ILE A 161 -2.02 -15.13 10.89
C ILE A 161 -1.09 -13.94 11.02
N ALA A 162 -0.25 -13.66 10.01
CA ALA A 162 0.64 -12.50 10.02
C ALA A 162 1.03 -12.03 8.61
N LEU A 163 1.33 -10.74 8.50
CA LEU A 163 2.13 -10.15 7.43
C LEU A 163 3.60 -10.21 7.84
N ILE A 164 4.46 -10.64 6.93
CA ILE A 164 5.91 -10.64 7.12
C ILE A 164 6.55 -9.87 5.96
N LEU A 165 7.45 -8.94 6.27
CA LEU A 165 8.19 -8.17 5.28
C LEU A 165 9.55 -7.76 5.82
N ASP A 166 10.43 -7.36 4.92
CA ASP A 166 11.66 -6.68 5.28
C ASP A 166 11.49 -5.18 5.03
N TYR A 167 11.95 -4.33 5.95
CA TYR A 167 11.89 -2.88 5.73
C TYR A 167 13.02 -2.13 6.44
N LYS A 168 13.28 -0.91 6.00
CA LYS A 168 14.05 0.13 6.67
C LYS A 168 13.40 1.47 6.40
N ALA A 169 13.69 2.49 7.21
CA ALA A 169 13.08 3.80 7.05
C ALA A 169 13.97 4.96 7.48
N VAL A 170 13.81 6.09 6.81
CA VAL A 170 14.28 7.41 7.25
C VAL A 170 13.07 8.29 7.46
N ILE A 171 12.82 8.69 8.70
CA ILE A 171 11.69 9.53 9.08
C ILE A 171 12.22 10.88 9.59
N GLN A 172 11.74 11.96 8.99
CA GLN A 172 12.15 13.33 9.30
C GLN A 172 11.51 13.76 10.63
N GLN A 173 12.26 13.59 11.72
CA GLN A 173 11.82 14.06 13.05
C GLN A 173 12.06 15.55 13.22
N GLY A 174 11.14 16.23 13.88
CA GLY A 174 11.25 17.67 14.17
C GLY A 174 11.07 18.59 12.95
N LYS A 175 10.84 18.05 11.76
CA LYS A 175 10.48 18.83 10.57
C LYS A 175 8.97 18.96 10.45
N PRO A 176 8.44 20.15 10.13
CA PRO A 176 7.02 20.33 9.91
C PRO A 176 6.55 19.58 8.66
N MET A 177 5.32 19.10 8.73
CA MET A 177 4.63 18.64 7.53
C MET A 177 4.26 19.82 6.64
N VAL A 178 4.06 19.56 5.37
CA VAL A 178 3.56 20.54 4.41
C VAL A 178 2.30 20.02 3.71
N LYS A 179 1.42 20.94 3.32
CA LYS A 179 0.31 20.71 2.40
C LYS A 179 0.59 21.44 1.09
N ALA A 180 0.58 20.69 -0.01
CA ALA A 180 0.79 21.23 -1.36
C ALA A 180 -0.07 20.45 -2.36
N THR A 181 -1.07 21.10 -2.96
CA THR A 181 -2.17 20.47 -3.70
C THR A 181 -2.11 20.70 -5.22
N GLY A 182 -0.94 21.00 -5.78
CA GLY A 182 -0.80 21.32 -7.21
C GLY A 182 -1.04 22.78 -7.54
N SER A 183 -0.85 23.69 -6.56
CA SER A 183 -0.91 25.15 -6.73
C SER A 183 0.47 25.77 -6.42
N THR A 184 0.58 27.08 -6.54
CA THR A 184 1.79 27.82 -6.13
C THR A 184 1.97 27.82 -4.61
N LYS A 185 0.90 27.56 -3.84
CA LYS A 185 0.89 27.65 -2.38
C LYS A 185 1.37 26.34 -1.74
N VAL A 186 2.33 26.47 -0.81
CA VAL A 186 2.73 25.42 0.13
C VAL A 186 2.45 25.94 1.53
N THR A 187 1.73 25.21 2.35
CA THR A 187 1.41 25.60 3.73
C THR A 187 2.00 24.61 4.71
N THR A 188 2.50 25.11 5.84
CA THR A 188 2.97 24.28 6.95
C THR A 188 1.77 23.69 7.69
N VAL A 189 1.86 22.42 8.08
CA VAL A 189 0.86 21.70 8.87
C VAL A 189 1.51 21.20 10.15
N GLN A 190 0.86 21.42 11.28
CA GLN A 190 1.35 20.95 12.58
C GLN A 190 1.19 19.42 12.69
N GLY A 191 2.08 18.81 13.47
CA GLY A 191 2.09 17.38 13.74
C GLY A 191 3.33 16.70 13.18
N GLN A 192 3.37 15.38 13.30
CA GLN A 192 4.46 14.53 12.82
C GLN A 192 3.91 13.51 11.80
N ASP A 193 4.60 13.36 10.70
CA ASP A 193 4.32 12.30 9.74
C ASP A 193 5.07 11.01 10.12
N ALA A 194 4.64 9.89 9.56
CA ALA A 194 5.24 8.58 9.81
C ALA A 194 5.15 7.71 8.55
N GLY A 195 6.04 6.76 8.38
CA GLY A 195 5.79 5.65 7.48
C GLY A 195 4.60 4.82 8.00
N GLU A 196 3.86 4.18 7.10
CA GLU A 196 2.72 3.34 7.50
C GLU A 196 2.70 2.02 6.74
N ILE A 197 2.48 0.93 7.47
CA ILE A 197 2.17 -0.40 6.93
C ILE A 197 0.73 -0.70 7.33
N THR A 198 -0.13 -1.02 6.36
CA THR A 198 -1.54 -1.32 6.59
C THR A 198 -1.92 -2.59 5.85
N LEU A 199 -2.41 -3.59 6.57
CA LEU A 199 -3.09 -4.74 6.01
C LEU A 199 -4.48 -4.87 6.62
N PHE A 200 -5.51 -4.87 5.76
CA PHE A 200 -6.88 -5.16 6.15
C PHE A 200 -7.41 -6.34 5.34
N LEU A 201 -8.01 -7.29 6.02
CA LEU A 201 -8.87 -8.29 5.39
C LEU A 201 -10.30 -7.80 5.50
N GLN A 202 -11.03 -7.76 4.39
CA GLN A 202 -12.39 -7.26 4.32
C GLN A 202 -13.31 -8.29 3.68
N HIS A 203 -14.51 -8.44 4.25
CA HIS A 203 -15.64 -9.06 3.57
C HIS A 203 -16.46 -7.96 2.92
N ARG A 204 -16.39 -7.84 1.60
CA ARG A 204 -17.07 -6.80 0.81
C ARG A 204 -18.29 -7.33 0.11
N TRP A 205 -19.32 -6.48 -0.01
CA TRP A 205 -20.48 -6.69 -0.88
C TRP A 205 -20.92 -5.36 -1.48
N GLU A 206 -21.70 -5.45 -2.54
CA GLU A 206 -22.30 -4.31 -3.23
C GLU A 206 -23.82 -4.40 -3.11
N ASP A 207 -24.49 -3.27 -2.85
CA ASP A 207 -25.94 -3.19 -2.86
C ASP A 207 -26.50 -2.92 -4.27
N ALA A 208 -27.82 -2.88 -4.42
CA ALA A 208 -28.50 -2.64 -5.69
C ALA A 208 -28.17 -1.25 -6.30
N ASP A 209 -27.86 -0.28 -5.45
CA ASP A 209 -27.50 1.08 -5.86
C ASP A 209 -26.03 1.18 -6.33
N GLY A 210 -25.22 0.17 -6.03
CA GLY A 210 -23.81 0.10 -6.37
C GLY A 210 -22.91 0.69 -5.27
N ASN A 211 -23.41 0.82 -4.03
CA ASN A 211 -22.58 1.15 -2.89
C ASN A 211 -21.81 -0.08 -2.42
N ILE A 212 -20.54 0.10 -2.06
CA ILE A 212 -19.70 -0.98 -1.55
C ILE A 212 -19.59 -0.88 -0.03
N PHE A 213 -20.03 -1.91 0.66
CA PHE A 213 -19.89 -2.06 2.10
C PHE A 213 -18.84 -3.11 2.43
N ALA A 214 -18.29 -3.03 3.65
CA ALA A 214 -17.35 -4.02 4.15
C ALA A 214 -17.50 -4.28 5.65
N TYR A 215 -17.33 -5.53 6.06
CA TYR A 215 -16.88 -5.86 7.41
C TYR A 215 -15.35 -5.96 7.43
N ARG A 216 -14.70 -5.36 8.42
CA ARG A 216 -13.29 -5.57 8.71
C ARG A 216 -13.13 -6.93 9.39
N VAL A 217 -12.50 -7.89 8.70
CA VAL A 217 -12.29 -9.25 9.19
C VAL A 217 -10.99 -9.36 9.96
N GLY A 218 -9.91 -8.78 9.41
CA GLY A 218 -8.59 -8.81 10.02
C GLY A 218 -7.85 -7.47 9.87
N THR A 219 -7.02 -7.14 10.85
CA THR A 219 -6.28 -5.87 10.93
C THR A 219 -4.84 -6.13 11.33
N ALA A 220 -3.89 -5.65 10.55
CA ALA A 220 -2.49 -5.50 10.94
C ALA A 220 -1.99 -4.15 10.46
N THR A 221 -1.53 -3.31 11.38
CA THR A 221 -1.04 -1.96 11.06
C THR A 221 0.18 -1.62 11.90
N GLU A 222 1.07 -0.82 11.32
CA GLU A 222 2.18 -0.22 12.05
C GLU A 222 2.46 1.19 11.51
N ARG A 223 2.78 2.13 12.42
CA ARG A 223 3.32 3.44 12.07
C ARG A 223 4.78 3.54 12.47
N ILE A 224 5.62 3.79 11.50
CA ILE A 224 7.06 3.94 11.64
C ILE A 224 7.32 5.41 11.95
N THR A 225 7.41 5.75 13.24
CA THR A 225 7.54 7.14 13.72
C THR A 225 8.98 7.60 13.90
N LYS A 226 9.96 6.69 13.79
CA LYS A 226 11.40 6.95 13.94
C LYS A 226 12.17 6.31 12.80
N SER A 227 13.33 6.87 12.49
CA SER A 227 14.24 6.26 11.51
C SER A 227 14.73 4.89 11.98
N ILE A 228 14.75 3.94 11.06
CA ILE A 228 15.25 2.58 11.21
C ILE A 228 16.24 2.37 10.06
N PRO A 229 17.51 2.77 10.23
CA PRO A 229 18.48 2.82 9.13
C PRO A 229 18.91 1.44 8.63
N ASN A 230 18.86 0.44 9.50
CA ASN A 230 19.22 -0.93 9.17
C ASN A 230 17.97 -1.75 8.81
N TRP A 231 18.12 -2.69 7.86
CA TRP A 231 17.05 -3.59 7.48
C TRP A 231 16.53 -4.40 8.67
N GLN A 232 15.23 -4.28 8.93
CA GLN A 232 14.46 -5.19 9.79
C GLN A 232 14.02 -6.36 8.92
N ASN A 233 14.80 -7.44 8.92
CA ASN A 233 14.47 -8.63 8.13
C ASN A 233 13.44 -9.48 8.86
N ASN A 234 12.50 -10.06 8.09
CA ASN A 234 11.43 -10.92 8.63
C ASN A 234 10.56 -10.22 9.69
N HIS A 235 10.41 -8.90 9.59
CA HIS A 235 9.52 -8.17 10.48
C HIS A 235 8.11 -8.72 10.38
N ARG A 236 7.50 -9.02 11.52
CA ARG A 236 6.24 -9.75 11.62
C ARG A 236 5.18 -8.88 12.25
N LEU A 237 4.08 -8.67 11.53
CA LEU A 237 2.88 -7.98 12.00
C LEU A 237 1.75 -9.01 12.15
N PRO A 238 1.38 -9.40 13.38
CA PRO A 238 0.24 -10.29 13.62
C PRO A 238 -1.06 -9.69 13.10
N ILE A 239 -1.91 -10.50 12.47
CA ILE A 239 -3.23 -10.08 12.03
C ILE A 239 -4.22 -10.35 13.15
N ARG A 240 -4.82 -9.29 13.69
CA ARG A 240 -5.87 -9.36 14.71
C ARG A 240 -7.22 -9.47 14.04
N TYR A 241 -7.95 -10.54 14.36
CA TYR A 241 -9.26 -10.84 13.77
C TYR A 241 -10.42 -10.31 14.62
N GLY A 242 -11.47 -9.80 13.95
CA GLY A 242 -12.68 -9.29 14.60
C GLY A 242 -12.54 -7.89 15.19
N ASP A 243 -13.29 -7.63 16.24
CA ASP A 243 -13.33 -6.31 16.90
C ASP A 243 -12.10 -6.09 17.77
N ILE A 244 -11.23 -5.23 17.30
CA ILE A 244 -9.96 -4.86 17.95
C ILE A 244 -10.09 -3.64 18.86
N THR A 245 -11.25 -2.99 18.93
CA THR A 245 -11.41 -1.69 19.64
C THR A 245 -11.23 -1.80 21.15
N LYS A 246 -11.40 -3.00 21.71
CA LYS A 246 -11.18 -3.30 23.13
C LYS A 246 -9.77 -3.81 23.44
N SER A 247 -8.93 -3.97 22.45
CA SER A 247 -7.56 -4.44 22.60
C SER A 247 -6.70 -3.35 23.24
N ALA A 248 -5.82 -3.70 24.19
CA ALA A 248 -4.94 -2.73 24.86
C ALA A 248 -3.98 -2.02 23.88
N ASP A 249 -3.66 -2.66 22.77
CA ASP A 249 -2.80 -2.14 21.70
C ASP A 249 -3.54 -1.41 20.58
N TYR A 250 -4.89 -1.28 20.67
CA TYR A 250 -5.69 -0.55 19.67
C TYR A 250 -5.21 0.89 19.48
N LYS A 251 -5.13 1.31 18.24
CA LYS A 251 -4.72 2.66 17.86
C LYS A 251 -5.86 3.40 17.13
N SER A 252 -5.99 4.70 17.39
CA SER A 252 -7.08 5.51 16.82
C SER A 252 -7.13 5.51 15.29
N TRP A 253 -6.00 5.31 14.62
CA TRP A 253 -5.95 5.22 13.15
C TRP A 253 -6.43 3.87 12.58
N GLU A 254 -6.67 2.88 13.44
CA GLU A 254 -7.22 1.57 13.07
C GLU A 254 -8.75 1.54 13.02
N LYS A 255 -9.39 2.66 13.38
CA LYS A 255 -10.84 2.79 13.34
C LYS A 255 -11.41 2.44 11.97
N LEU A 256 -12.66 1.98 11.95
CA LEU A 256 -13.42 1.79 10.71
C LEU A 256 -13.53 3.11 9.94
N SER A 257 -13.50 3.03 8.62
CA SER A 257 -13.62 4.19 7.76
C SER A 257 -14.68 3.97 6.69
N LYS A 258 -15.44 5.05 6.39
CA LYS A 258 -16.45 5.05 5.33
C LYS A 258 -15.93 5.62 4.00
N ASN A 259 -14.71 6.14 3.96
CA ASN A 259 -14.21 6.88 2.78
C ASN A 259 -12.68 6.85 2.62
N ARG A 260 -11.95 6.09 3.43
CA ARG A 260 -10.47 6.02 3.30
C ARG A 260 -10.05 5.36 1.99
N PHE A 261 -10.77 4.34 1.57
CA PHE A 261 -10.47 3.58 0.37
C PHE A 261 -11.62 3.63 -0.62
N MET A 262 -11.29 3.67 -1.90
CA MET A 262 -12.25 3.59 -3.00
C MET A 262 -12.12 2.23 -3.67
N ALA A 263 -13.20 1.76 -4.28
CA ALA A 263 -13.19 0.59 -5.15
C ALA A 263 -14.14 0.80 -6.32
N ARG A 264 -13.91 0.06 -7.41
CA ARG A 264 -14.77 0.09 -8.59
C ARG A 264 -15.93 -0.86 -8.38
N ASN A 265 -17.14 -0.34 -8.46
CA ASN A 265 -18.36 -1.14 -8.38
C ASN A 265 -18.68 -1.86 -9.71
N SER A 266 -19.72 -2.71 -9.70
CA SER A 266 -20.19 -3.47 -10.88
C SER A 266 -20.63 -2.56 -12.05
N LYS A 267 -21.06 -1.33 -11.73
CA LYS A 267 -21.44 -0.29 -12.72
C LYS A 267 -20.22 0.48 -13.28
N GLY A 268 -18.98 0.08 -12.91
CA GLY A 268 -17.74 0.70 -13.36
C GLY A 268 -17.39 2.03 -12.68
N LYS A 269 -18.15 2.47 -11.66
CA LYS A 269 -17.93 3.72 -10.93
C LYS A 269 -16.98 3.52 -9.75
N MET A 270 -16.14 4.51 -9.46
CA MET A 270 -15.33 4.54 -8.24
C MET A 270 -16.18 5.05 -7.09
N VAL A 271 -16.38 4.20 -6.08
CA VAL A 271 -17.20 4.50 -4.88
C VAL A 271 -16.40 4.22 -3.61
N PRO A 272 -16.73 4.88 -2.48
CA PRO A 272 -16.10 4.57 -1.20
C PRO A 272 -16.40 3.14 -0.75
N VAL A 273 -15.41 2.47 -0.17
CA VAL A 273 -15.62 1.23 0.60
C VAL A 273 -16.02 1.61 2.01
N GLN A 274 -17.28 1.39 2.37
CA GLN A 274 -17.85 1.77 3.64
C GLN A 274 -17.69 0.63 4.65
N GLU A 275 -16.74 0.75 5.57
CA GLU A 275 -16.60 -0.21 6.66
C GLU A 275 -17.67 0.05 7.73
N ILE A 276 -18.54 -0.93 7.95
CA ILE A 276 -19.70 -0.79 8.84
C ILE A 276 -19.61 -1.61 10.13
N GLY A 277 -18.53 -2.39 10.30
CA GLY A 277 -18.32 -3.19 11.51
C GLY A 277 -17.10 -4.09 11.41
N PHE A 278 -16.81 -4.75 12.52
CA PHE A 278 -15.82 -5.82 12.61
C PHE A 278 -16.53 -7.16 12.68
N LYS A 279 -16.02 -8.18 11.97
CA LYS A 279 -16.48 -9.56 12.05
C LYS A 279 -15.34 -10.53 11.86
N ALA A 280 -15.12 -11.44 12.83
CA ALA A 280 -14.11 -12.49 12.74
C ALA A 280 -14.61 -13.75 12.02
N ASP A 281 -15.92 -13.99 12.05
CA ASP A 281 -16.61 -15.22 11.66
C ASP A 281 -17.04 -15.28 10.20
N VAL A 282 -16.72 -14.25 9.40
CA VAL A 282 -17.01 -14.23 7.96
C VAL A 282 -15.70 -14.40 7.16
N GLU A 283 -15.79 -15.05 6.01
CA GLU A 283 -14.65 -15.21 5.11
C GLU A 283 -14.29 -13.88 4.47
N PRO A 284 -13.00 -13.51 4.42
CA PRO A 284 -12.56 -12.35 3.67
C PRO A 284 -12.82 -12.56 2.18
N THR A 285 -13.17 -11.50 1.48
CA THR A 285 -13.29 -11.47 0.02
C THR A 285 -12.19 -10.62 -0.62
N HIS A 286 -11.58 -9.72 0.15
CA HIS A 286 -10.56 -8.80 -0.31
C HIS A 286 -9.45 -8.60 0.73
N ILE A 287 -8.24 -8.36 0.22
CA ILE A 287 -7.10 -7.86 0.99
C ILE A 287 -6.77 -6.44 0.54
N ILE A 288 -6.60 -5.54 1.49
CA ILE A 288 -5.92 -4.26 1.32
C ILE A 288 -4.54 -4.44 1.93
N LEU A 289 -3.50 -4.16 1.17
CA LEU A 289 -2.13 -4.04 1.68
C LEU A 289 -1.52 -2.79 1.09
N GLN A 290 -1.04 -1.92 1.96
CA GLN A 290 -0.36 -0.67 1.60
C GLN A 290 0.86 -0.47 2.49
N ILE A 291 1.98 -0.08 1.89
CA ILE A 291 3.19 0.39 2.54
C ILE A 291 3.45 1.79 2.01
N SER A 292 3.66 2.75 2.89
CA SER A 292 3.74 4.17 2.52
C SER A 292 4.83 4.90 3.31
N ALA A 293 5.47 5.88 2.69
CA ALA A 293 6.42 6.79 3.32
C ALA A 293 5.75 7.98 4.05
N GLY A 294 4.41 7.94 4.18
CA GLY A 294 3.60 8.91 4.90
C GLY A 294 2.30 8.27 5.37
N CYS A 295 1.71 8.81 6.43
CA CYS A 295 0.46 8.31 7.03
C CYS A 295 -0.68 9.33 7.01
N GLN A 296 -0.49 10.45 6.32
CA GLN A 296 -1.45 11.55 6.24
C GLN A 296 -2.38 11.41 5.03
N GLU A 297 -3.37 12.29 4.98
CA GLU A 297 -4.23 12.45 3.81
C GLU A 297 -3.43 12.88 2.56
N PRO A 298 -3.93 12.65 1.36
CA PRO A 298 -3.27 13.09 0.13
C PRO A 298 -2.83 14.55 0.17
N PHE A 299 -1.66 14.84 -0.40
CA PHE A 299 -1.04 16.16 -0.45
C PHE A 299 -0.54 16.72 0.89
N ILE A 300 -0.60 15.96 1.98
CA ILE A 300 -0.06 16.32 3.29
C ILE A 300 1.02 15.30 3.67
N GLY A 301 2.16 15.78 4.21
CA GLY A 301 3.23 14.89 4.69
C GLY A 301 4.54 15.62 4.90
N CYS A 302 5.56 14.89 5.27
CA CYS A 302 6.90 15.42 5.52
C CYS A 302 7.84 15.06 4.36
N PRO A 303 8.28 16.02 3.52
CA PRO A 303 9.26 15.74 2.48
C PRO A 303 10.56 15.18 3.06
N GLY A 304 11.09 14.14 2.42
CA GLY A 304 12.27 13.42 2.86
C GLY A 304 12.02 12.22 3.75
N ASN A 305 10.75 11.90 4.08
CA ASN A 305 10.42 10.58 4.60
C ASN A 305 10.64 9.53 3.51
N VAL A 306 11.33 8.45 3.86
CA VAL A 306 11.60 7.34 2.95
C VAL A 306 11.36 6.02 3.68
N VAL A 307 10.67 5.10 3.01
CA VAL A 307 10.51 3.71 3.45
C VAL A 307 10.98 2.80 2.33
N TRP A 308 11.82 1.83 2.67
CA TRP A 308 12.17 0.72 1.79
C TRP A 308 11.46 -0.52 2.26
N CYS A 309 10.90 -1.29 1.35
CA CYS A 309 10.27 -2.57 1.66
C CYS A 309 10.67 -3.65 0.66
N ASP A 310 10.61 -4.90 1.12
CA ASP A 310 11.00 -6.07 0.35
C ASP A 310 10.42 -7.36 0.97
N ASN A 311 10.50 -8.46 0.22
CA ASN A 311 10.20 -9.82 0.73
C ASN A 311 8.83 -9.95 1.41
N ILE A 312 7.76 -9.47 0.77
CA ILE A 312 6.42 -9.41 1.34
C ILE A 312 5.74 -10.78 1.28
N ARG A 313 5.38 -11.32 2.44
CA ARG A 313 4.88 -12.68 2.64
C ARG A 313 3.72 -12.70 3.63
N LEU A 314 2.95 -13.76 3.58
CA LEU A 314 1.90 -14.07 4.56
C LEU A 314 2.24 -15.40 5.25
N ALA A 315 1.97 -15.46 6.55
CA ALA A 315 2.07 -16.67 7.36
C ALA A 315 0.68 -17.22 7.64
N TYR A 316 0.56 -18.56 7.65
CA TYR A 316 -0.70 -19.30 7.85
C TYR A 316 -0.55 -20.35 8.94
#